data_c23c1036ff0b457ea70b15d12358d3be
#
_entry.id   c23c1036ff0b457ea70b15d12358d3be
#
_cell.length_a   1.000
_cell.length_b   1.000
_cell.length_c   1.000
_cell.angle_alpha   90.00
_cell.angle_beta   90.00
_cell.angle_gamma   90.00
#
_symmetry.space_group_name_H-M   'P 1'
#
loop_
_entity.id
_entity.type
_entity.pdbx_description
1 polymer ?
#
loop_
_entity_poly.entity_id
_entity_poly.type
_entity_poly.pdbx_seq_one_letter_code
_entity_poly.pdbx_strand_id
1 'polypeptide(L)'
;MPNLQRIQMKNIIYGVCLLCACVFSAYGEVIAGVAIRVNGHAITLYEIASLQSRLKISKQAAIDMLINERLKDDEIERFKISIEDFKIDEEIALLAANANLSKDEFLRKATHTMSLQEYRTQIKKQLQTKELMQRILASNISISSEDELLTYYTRHKKEFLIPSQVRVVRYFSQTDNALQKAIQSPKQNIKGVQKVNETIALSSLNPQIAQVFIHTPNNEFTPVLTTGGNGFVSFLVKERLGETPINFEEAKPLINQKIMAQKEQSIIAEHFNKIRSSANIVNLRE
;
A
#
# COMPACT_ATOMS: atom_id res chain seq x y z
N MET A 1 32.36 -12.40 76.60
CA MET A 1 31.09 -11.83 76.07
C MET A 1 31.15 -11.46 74.60
N PRO A 2 31.32 -12.41 73.67
CA PRO A 2 31.24 -12.07 72.26
C PRO A 2 29.98 -12.54 71.49
N ASN A 3 29.01 -13.19 72.19
CA ASN A 3 27.85 -13.77 71.47
C ASN A 3 26.61 -12.87 71.35
N LEU A 4 26.49 -11.82 72.21
CA LEU A 4 25.33 -10.92 72.08
C LEU A 4 25.40 -9.92 70.93
N GLN A 5 26.58 -9.47 70.56
CA GLN A 5 26.72 -8.54 69.40
C GLN A 5 26.46 -9.22 68.02
N ARG A 6 26.71 -10.51 67.88
CA ARG A 6 26.49 -11.27 66.68
C ARG A 6 25.00 -11.56 66.42
N ILE A 7 24.21 -11.67 67.50
CA ILE A 7 22.74 -11.87 67.38
C ILE A 7 22.03 -10.58 67.03
N GLN A 8 22.47 -9.44 67.58
CA GLN A 8 21.91 -8.13 67.29
C GLN A 8 22.17 -7.73 65.82
N MET A 9 23.35 -7.97 65.26
CA MET A 9 23.66 -7.67 63.88
C MET A 9 22.88 -8.55 62.86
N LYS A 10 22.65 -9.84 63.17
CA LYS A 10 21.82 -10.71 62.32
C LYS A 10 20.37 -10.23 62.24
N ASN A 11 19.79 -9.82 63.33
CA ASN A 11 18.40 -9.33 63.35
C ASN A 11 18.23 -7.98 62.68
N ILE A 12 19.25 -7.12 62.68
CA ILE A 12 19.25 -5.86 61.91
C ILE A 12 19.35 -6.13 60.40
N ILE A 13 20.18 -7.11 59.99
CA ILE A 13 20.31 -7.49 58.56
C ILE A 13 19.01 -8.11 58.03
N TYR A 14 18.33 -8.97 58.80
CA TYR A 14 17.02 -9.52 58.43
C TYR A 14 15.91 -8.45 58.40
N GLY A 15 15.96 -7.47 59.30
CA GLY A 15 15.02 -6.33 59.31
C GLY A 15 15.20 -5.42 58.08
N VAL A 16 16.42 -5.14 57.67
CA VAL A 16 16.74 -4.32 56.49
C VAL A 16 16.43 -5.06 55.19
N CYS A 17 16.68 -6.39 55.12
CA CYS A 17 16.28 -7.19 53.94
C CYS A 17 14.75 -7.32 53.81
N LEU A 18 14.00 -7.38 54.92
CA LEU A 18 12.53 -7.43 54.89
C LEU A 18 11.93 -6.08 54.48
N LEU A 19 12.57 -4.95 54.82
CA LEU A 19 12.11 -3.60 54.44
C LEU A 19 12.44 -3.32 52.95
N CYS A 20 13.53 -3.86 52.40
CA CYS A 20 13.85 -3.74 51.00
C CYS A 20 12.96 -4.61 50.08
N ALA A 21 12.38 -5.70 50.58
CA ALA A 21 11.49 -6.56 49.81
C ALA A 21 10.08 -5.95 49.60
N CYS A 22 9.69 -4.93 50.37
CA CYS A 22 8.38 -4.28 50.28
C CYS A 22 8.33 -3.09 49.27
N VAL A 23 9.45 -2.68 48.69
CA VAL A 23 9.50 -1.50 47.78
C VAL A 23 9.42 -1.89 46.29
N PHE A 24 9.43 -3.21 45.96
CA PHE A 24 9.09 -3.70 44.63
C PHE A 24 7.58 -3.96 44.48
N SER A 25 6.76 -3.07 45.09
CA SER A 25 5.31 -3.12 44.91
C SER A 25 4.89 -2.30 43.75
N ALA A 26 4.54 -2.99 42.68
CA ALA A 26 3.45 -2.66 41.79
C ALA A 26 3.55 -1.31 41.02
N TYR A 27 4.50 -1.17 40.17
CA TYR A 27 4.13 -0.59 38.88
C TYR A 27 3.53 -1.71 37.99
N GLY A 28 2.51 -2.35 38.45
CA GLY A 28 1.58 -3.08 37.64
C GLY A 28 0.80 -2.02 36.86
N GLU A 29 1.28 -1.64 35.70
CA GLU A 29 0.54 -0.83 34.76
C GLU A 29 -0.81 -1.52 34.56
N VAL A 30 -1.92 -0.84 34.91
CA VAL A 30 -3.27 -1.39 34.76
C VAL A 30 -3.57 -1.43 33.23
N ILE A 31 -3.00 -2.41 32.56
CA ILE A 31 -3.14 -2.62 31.11
C ILE A 31 -4.58 -3.02 30.72
N ALA A 32 -5.40 -3.44 31.67
CA ALA A 32 -6.76 -3.98 31.44
C ALA A 32 -7.90 -2.96 31.60
N GLY A 33 -7.60 -1.66 31.79
CA GLY A 33 -8.66 -0.65 31.97
C GLY A 33 -9.19 -0.11 30.64
N VAL A 34 -10.49 0.28 30.61
CA VAL A 34 -11.05 1.06 29.52
C VAL A 34 -10.47 2.48 29.58
N ALA A 35 -9.80 2.90 28.52
CA ALA A 35 -9.22 4.23 28.39
C ALA A 35 -10.20 5.22 27.76
N ILE A 36 -10.87 4.80 26.70
CA ILE A 36 -11.75 5.65 25.89
C ILE A 36 -13.01 4.86 25.53
N ARG A 37 -14.14 5.56 25.42
CA ARG A 37 -15.35 5.02 24.79
C ARG A 37 -15.73 5.84 23.57
N VAL A 38 -16.04 5.15 22.49
CA VAL A 38 -16.50 5.75 21.22
C VAL A 38 -17.88 5.17 20.92
N ASN A 39 -18.93 5.98 20.98
CA ASN A 39 -20.32 5.55 20.80
C ASN A 39 -20.73 4.33 21.66
N GLY A 40 -20.13 4.20 22.86
CA GLY A 40 -20.34 3.05 23.73
C GLY A 40 -19.29 1.92 23.58
N HIS A 41 -18.57 1.82 22.48
CA HIS A 41 -17.52 0.83 22.27
C HIS A 41 -16.25 1.20 23.02
N ALA A 42 -15.70 0.26 23.77
CA ALA A 42 -14.51 0.47 24.59
C ALA A 42 -13.22 0.40 23.75
N ILE A 43 -12.27 1.26 24.10
CA ILE A 43 -10.85 1.16 23.74
C ILE A 43 -10.09 0.99 25.03
N THR A 44 -9.29 -0.08 25.15
CA THR A 44 -8.55 -0.42 26.35
C THR A 44 -7.14 0.15 26.33
N LEU A 45 -6.53 0.31 27.50
CA LEU A 45 -5.11 0.65 27.61
C LEU A 45 -4.23 -0.41 26.93
N TYR A 46 -4.64 -1.68 27.01
CA TYR A 46 -3.93 -2.77 26.33
C TYR A 46 -3.93 -2.62 24.82
N GLU A 47 -5.07 -2.30 24.19
CA GLU A 47 -5.14 -2.07 22.74
C GLU A 47 -4.22 -0.93 22.30
N ILE A 48 -4.22 0.17 23.08
CA ILE A 48 -3.36 1.33 22.82
C ILE A 48 -1.89 0.92 22.88
N ALA A 49 -1.46 0.30 23.98
CA ALA A 49 -0.07 -0.12 24.20
C ALA A 49 0.39 -1.17 23.14
N SER A 50 -0.48 -2.14 22.84
CA SER A 50 -0.23 -3.16 21.82
C SER A 50 -0.03 -2.54 20.44
N LEU A 51 -0.89 -1.59 20.05
CA LEU A 51 -0.79 -0.91 18.75
C LEU A 51 0.46 -0.04 18.67
N GLN A 52 0.80 0.69 19.75
CA GLN A 52 2.04 1.47 19.83
C GLN A 52 3.28 0.60 19.65
N SER A 53 3.34 -0.52 20.37
CA SER A 53 4.48 -1.44 20.31
C SER A 53 4.64 -2.07 18.92
N ARG A 54 3.53 -2.50 18.32
CA ARG A 54 3.51 -3.16 17.00
C ARG A 54 3.88 -2.22 15.86
N LEU A 55 3.36 -0.99 15.86
CA LEU A 55 3.56 -0.03 14.77
C LEU A 55 4.65 1.01 15.06
N LYS A 56 5.21 1.03 16.28
CA LYS A 56 6.20 2.00 16.75
C LYS A 56 5.74 3.46 16.58
N ILE A 57 4.49 3.73 16.94
CA ILE A 57 3.84 5.05 16.84
C ILE A 57 3.62 5.67 18.22
N SER A 58 3.28 6.98 18.25
CA SER A 58 2.95 7.66 19.50
C SER A 58 1.63 7.15 20.10
N LYS A 59 1.43 7.38 21.43
CA LYS A 59 0.18 7.05 22.12
C LYS A 59 -1.02 7.74 21.44
N GLN A 60 -0.87 9.02 21.10
CA GLN A 60 -1.94 9.77 20.42
C GLN A 60 -2.29 9.20 19.06
N ALA A 61 -1.30 8.84 18.24
CA ALA A 61 -1.54 8.21 16.94
C ALA A 61 -2.25 6.85 17.08
N ALA A 62 -1.88 6.04 18.08
CA ALA A 62 -2.56 4.78 18.38
C ALA A 62 -4.02 5.00 18.80
N ILE A 63 -4.28 6.00 19.64
CA ILE A 63 -5.63 6.39 20.07
C ILE A 63 -6.47 6.81 18.85
N ASP A 64 -5.94 7.70 18.00
CA ASP A 64 -6.66 8.18 16.81
C ASP A 64 -6.97 7.03 15.83
N MET A 65 -6.06 6.09 15.66
CA MET A 65 -6.30 4.90 14.84
C MET A 65 -7.41 4.02 15.42
N LEU A 66 -7.40 3.78 16.73
CA LEU A 66 -8.42 2.96 17.38
C LEU A 66 -9.80 3.63 17.37
N ILE A 67 -9.86 4.95 17.57
CA ILE A 67 -11.11 5.72 17.42
C ILE A 67 -11.66 5.56 16.00
N ASN A 68 -10.82 5.76 14.99
CA ASN A 68 -11.24 5.62 13.59
C ASN A 68 -11.66 4.17 13.27
N GLU A 69 -11.06 3.17 13.90
CA GLU A 69 -11.48 1.78 13.77
C GLU A 69 -12.89 1.56 14.34
N ARG A 70 -13.18 2.05 15.55
CA ARG A 70 -14.52 1.95 16.16
C ARG A 70 -15.58 2.68 15.32
N LEU A 71 -15.28 3.90 14.83
CA LEU A 71 -16.19 4.64 13.95
C LEU A 71 -16.45 3.90 12.63
N LYS A 72 -15.47 3.20 12.11
CA LYS A 72 -15.62 2.37 10.93
C LYS A 72 -16.50 1.13 11.20
N ASP A 73 -16.31 0.50 12.35
CA ASP A 73 -17.14 -0.64 12.76
C ASP A 73 -18.60 -0.20 12.94
N ASP A 74 -18.87 0.96 13.56
CA ASP A 74 -20.21 1.56 13.66
C ASP A 74 -20.86 1.79 12.28
N GLU A 75 -20.09 2.28 11.31
CA GLU A 75 -20.59 2.49 9.96
C GLU A 75 -20.89 1.18 9.22
N ILE A 76 -20.06 0.16 9.41
CA ILE A 76 -20.31 -1.20 8.87
C ILE A 76 -21.64 -1.74 9.42
N GLU A 77 -21.90 -1.56 10.70
CA GLU A 77 -23.16 -1.95 11.32
C GLU A 77 -24.33 -1.10 10.82
N ARG A 78 -24.18 0.22 10.73
CA ARG A 78 -25.20 1.16 10.23
C ARG A 78 -25.61 0.84 8.79
N PHE A 79 -24.64 0.51 7.92
CA PHE A 79 -24.91 0.09 6.55
C PHE A 79 -25.33 -1.37 6.41
N LYS A 80 -25.38 -2.13 7.53
CA LYS A 80 -25.71 -3.56 7.56
C LYS A 80 -24.87 -4.38 6.58
N ILE A 81 -23.55 -4.14 6.58
CA ILE A 81 -22.64 -4.82 5.68
C ILE A 81 -22.32 -6.22 6.23
N SER A 82 -22.77 -7.23 5.53
CA SER A 82 -22.50 -8.63 5.82
C SER A 82 -21.67 -9.25 4.70
N ILE A 83 -20.63 -9.98 5.06
CA ILE A 83 -19.80 -10.73 4.12
C ILE A 83 -20.00 -12.21 4.39
N GLU A 84 -20.46 -12.93 3.37
CA GLU A 84 -20.66 -14.37 3.41
C GLU A 84 -19.36 -15.15 3.30
N ASP A 85 -19.33 -16.35 3.88
CA ASP A 85 -18.09 -17.16 3.97
C ASP A 85 -17.47 -17.49 2.61
N PHE A 86 -18.31 -17.70 1.59
CA PHE A 86 -17.79 -17.99 0.25
C PHE A 86 -16.97 -16.81 -0.32
N LYS A 87 -17.34 -15.55 -0.05
CA LYS A 87 -16.56 -14.37 -0.48
C LYS A 87 -15.21 -14.30 0.22
N ILE A 88 -15.14 -14.75 1.48
CA ILE A 88 -13.87 -14.87 2.20
C ILE A 88 -12.98 -15.91 1.53
N ASP A 89 -13.57 -17.05 1.13
CA ASP A 89 -12.84 -18.12 0.44
C ASP A 89 -12.36 -17.72 -0.96
N GLU A 90 -13.16 -16.95 -1.69
CA GLU A 90 -12.77 -16.35 -2.99
C GLU A 90 -11.60 -15.39 -2.83
N GLU A 91 -11.65 -14.49 -1.85
CA GLU A 91 -10.57 -13.54 -1.59
C GLU A 91 -9.27 -14.24 -1.21
N ILE A 92 -9.35 -15.27 -0.36
CA ILE A 92 -8.17 -16.10 -0.01
C ILE A 92 -7.59 -16.78 -1.25
N ALA A 93 -8.45 -17.31 -2.13
CA ALA A 93 -7.99 -17.94 -3.37
C ALA A 93 -7.32 -16.92 -4.32
N LEU A 94 -7.88 -15.71 -4.42
CA LEU A 94 -7.29 -14.60 -5.20
C LEU A 94 -5.92 -14.20 -4.65
N LEU A 95 -5.80 -14.04 -3.33
CA LEU A 95 -4.53 -13.70 -2.68
C LEU A 95 -3.47 -14.79 -2.90
N ALA A 96 -3.86 -16.06 -2.84
CA ALA A 96 -2.97 -17.17 -3.14
C ALA A 96 -2.49 -17.16 -4.59
N ALA A 97 -3.40 -16.94 -5.56
CA ALA A 97 -3.08 -16.83 -6.97
C ALA A 97 -2.12 -15.66 -7.26
N ASN A 98 -2.36 -14.49 -6.66
CA ASN A 98 -1.49 -13.32 -6.80
C ASN A 98 -0.09 -13.54 -6.21
N ALA A 99 0.02 -14.43 -5.21
CA ALA A 99 1.30 -14.85 -4.65
C ALA A 99 1.97 -16.00 -5.42
N ASN A 100 1.37 -16.50 -6.49
CA ASN A 100 1.77 -17.69 -7.24
C ASN A 100 1.89 -18.95 -6.35
N LEU A 101 0.96 -19.11 -5.41
CA LEU A 101 0.91 -20.22 -4.48
C LEU A 101 -0.41 -21.00 -4.62
N SER A 102 -0.42 -22.28 -4.24
CA SER A 102 -1.67 -22.98 -3.98
C SER A 102 -2.37 -22.41 -2.74
N LYS A 103 -3.71 -22.54 -2.65
CA LYS A 103 -4.48 -22.07 -1.49
C LYS A 103 -3.95 -22.66 -0.18
N ASP A 104 -3.57 -23.93 -0.17
CA ASP A 104 -3.09 -24.60 1.03
C ASP A 104 -1.69 -24.11 1.45
N GLU A 105 -0.80 -23.88 0.50
CA GLU A 105 0.53 -23.31 0.80
C GLU A 105 0.42 -21.87 1.29
N PHE A 106 -0.45 -21.09 0.68
CA PHE A 106 -0.73 -19.73 1.09
C PHE A 106 -1.26 -19.70 2.52
N LEU A 107 -2.27 -20.50 2.83
CA LEU A 107 -2.85 -20.59 4.17
C LEU A 107 -1.82 -21.04 5.20
N ARG A 108 -1.01 -22.06 4.94
CA ARG A 108 0.07 -22.46 5.86
C ARG A 108 1.03 -21.32 6.19
N LYS A 109 1.37 -20.48 5.19
CA LYS A 109 2.24 -19.31 5.40
C LYS A 109 1.52 -18.20 6.19
N ALA A 110 0.29 -17.89 5.80
CA ALA A 110 -0.51 -16.82 6.41
C ALA A 110 -0.89 -17.13 7.86
N THR A 111 -1.08 -18.41 8.20
CA THR A 111 -1.48 -18.86 9.54
C THR A 111 -0.31 -19.35 10.40
N HIS A 112 0.92 -19.02 10.03
CA HIS A 112 2.09 -19.40 10.82
C HIS A 112 2.11 -18.78 12.22
N THR A 113 1.60 -17.56 12.37
CA THR A 113 1.59 -16.79 13.61
C THR A 113 0.20 -16.53 14.20
N MET A 114 -0.85 -16.99 13.53
CA MET A 114 -2.25 -16.81 13.95
C MET A 114 -3.10 -18.01 13.53
N SER A 115 -4.26 -18.18 14.15
CA SER A 115 -5.20 -19.24 13.78
C SER A 115 -5.86 -18.96 12.41
N LEU A 116 -6.36 -20.00 11.74
CA LEU A 116 -7.13 -19.85 10.52
C LEU A 116 -8.38 -19.00 10.75
N GLN A 117 -9.03 -19.13 11.89
CA GLN A 117 -10.23 -18.36 12.24
C GLN A 117 -9.90 -16.85 12.38
N GLU A 118 -8.80 -16.51 13.03
CA GLU A 118 -8.33 -15.12 13.12
C GLU A 118 -8.01 -14.55 11.74
N TYR A 119 -7.32 -15.31 10.90
CA TYR A 119 -7.02 -14.90 9.53
C TYR A 119 -8.31 -14.64 8.72
N ARG A 120 -9.27 -15.56 8.75
CA ARG A 120 -10.59 -15.40 8.10
C ARG A 120 -11.33 -14.15 8.62
N THR A 121 -11.25 -13.89 9.93
CA THR A 121 -11.85 -12.69 10.53
C THR A 121 -11.19 -11.41 10.00
N GLN A 122 -9.87 -11.40 9.81
CA GLN A 122 -9.16 -10.28 9.21
C GLN A 122 -9.58 -10.04 7.76
N ILE A 123 -9.67 -11.10 6.94
CA ILE A 123 -10.16 -11.02 5.55
C ILE A 123 -11.59 -10.48 5.52
N LYS A 124 -12.48 -11.00 6.39
CA LYS A 124 -13.86 -10.51 6.51
C LYS A 124 -13.90 -9.01 6.79
N LYS A 125 -13.10 -8.54 7.76
CA LYS A 125 -13.02 -7.11 8.12
C LYS A 125 -12.49 -6.25 6.98
N GLN A 126 -11.52 -6.74 6.20
CA GLN A 126 -11.03 -6.07 5.00
C GLN A 126 -12.12 -5.94 3.94
N LEU A 127 -12.86 -7.01 3.66
CA LEU A 127 -13.96 -7.03 2.70
C LEU A 127 -15.10 -6.11 3.14
N GLN A 128 -15.47 -6.11 4.43
CA GLN A 128 -16.45 -5.17 4.98
C GLN A 128 -16.02 -3.72 4.81
N THR A 129 -14.74 -3.42 5.08
CA THR A 129 -14.19 -2.08 4.89
C THR A 129 -14.24 -1.66 3.43
N LYS A 130 -13.87 -2.56 2.51
CA LYS A 130 -13.94 -2.31 1.06
C LYS A 130 -15.38 -2.00 0.61
N GLU A 131 -16.33 -2.82 1.02
CA GLU A 131 -17.75 -2.62 0.72
C GLU A 131 -18.28 -1.29 1.30
N LEU A 132 -17.87 -0.93 2.54
CA LEU A 132 -18.22 0.35 3.15
C LEU A 132 -17.74 1.51 2.30
N MET A 133 -16.46 1.51 1.90
CA MET A 133 -15.91 2.57 1.04
C MET A 133 -16.69 2.68 -0.28
N GLN A 134 -16.99 1.56 -0.91
CA GLN A 134 -17.77 1.54 -2.15
C GLN A 134 -19.17 2.16 -1.97
N ARG A 135 -19.86 1.87 -0.87
CA ARG A 135 -21.19 2.46 -0.58
C ARG A 135 -21.12 3.96 -0.29
N ILE A 136 -20.09 4.40 0.46
CA ILE A 136 -19.87 5.83 0.69
C ILE A 136 -19.64 6.55 -0.63
N LEU A 137 -18.83 6.00 -1.52
CA LEU A 137 -18.52 6.57 -2.81
C LEU A 137 -19.73 6.57 -3.75
N ALA A 138 -20.46 5.45 -3.84
CA ALA A 138 -21.61 5.31 -4.73
C ALA A 138 -22.70 6.38 -4.52
N SER A 139 -22.81 6.90 -3.30
CA SER A 139 -23.81 7.94 -2.98
C SER A 139 -23.32 9.38 -3.17
N ASN A 140 -22.01 9.59 -3.40
CA ASN A 140 -21.39 10.92 -3.38
C ASN A 140 -20.53 11.25 -4.60
N ILE A 141 -20.15 10.26 -5.41
CA ILE A 141 -19.25 10.49 -6.54
C ILE A 141 -20.05 11.03 -7.74
N SER A 142 -19.56 12.10 -8.33
CA SER A 142 -20.06 12.67 -9.57
C SER A 142 -19.05 12.54 -10.70
N ILE A 143 -19.53 12.32 -11.92
CA ILE A 143 -18.70 12.30 -13.13
C ILE A 143 -18.07 13.68 -13.30
N SER A 144 -16.75 13.73 -13.61
CA SER A 144 -16.07 14.98 -13.86
C SER A 144 -16.57 15.63 -15.13
N SER A 145 -16.87 16.93 -15.05
CA SER A 145 -17.25 17.71 -16.23
C SER A 145 -16.04 17.97 -17.13
N GLU A 146 -16.27 18.29 -18.40
CA GLU A 146 -15.20 18.63 -19.33
C GLU A 146 -14.39 19.85 -18.87
N ASP A 147 -15.07 20.86 -18.30
CA ASP A 147 -14.41 22.04 -17.74
C ASP A 147 -13.51 21.69 -16.55
N GLU A 148 -13.90 20.73 -15.71
CA GLU A 148 -13.07 20.23 -14.61
C GLU A 148 -11.84 19.52 -15.13
N LEU A 149 -11.98 18.66 -16.14
CA LEU A 149 -10.87 17.99 -16.81
C LEU A 149 -9.89 19.00 -17.43
N LEU A 150 -10.40 19.98 -18.15
CA LEU A 150 -9.59 21.03 -18.80
C LEU A 150 -8.86 21.90 -17.77
N THR A 151 -9.53 22.24 -16.66
CA THR A 151 -8.95 22.99 -15.54
C THR A 151 -7.81 22.20 -14.91
N TYR A 152 -8.02 20.91 -14.66
CA TYR A 152 -6.96 20.05 -14.13
C TYR A 152 -5.76 19.98 -15.08
N TYR A 153 -5.98 19.71 -16.36
CA TYR A 153 -4.94 19.67 -17.37
C TYR A 153 -4.11 20.95 -17.42
N THR A 154 -4.80 22.11 -17.42
CA THR A 154 -4.16 23.40 -17.50
C THR A 154 -3.28 23.71 -16.28
N ARG A 155 -3.74 23.33 -15.09
CA ARG A 155 -3.00 23.53 -13.82
C ARG A 155 -1.84 22.56 -13.65
N HIS A 156 -1.96 21.37 -14.24
CA HIS A 156 -1.02 20.27 -14.03
C HIS A 156 -0.26 19.87 -15.30
N LYS A 157 -0.05 20.79 -16.24
CA LYS A 157 0.61 20.52 -17.54
C LYS A 157 1.90 19.70 -17.46
N LYS A 158 2.68 19.91 -16.38
CA LYS A 158 3.94 19.17 -16.16
C LYS A 158 3.74 17.67 -15.92
N GLU A 159 2.57 17.25 -15.48
CA GLU A 159 2.27 15.83 -15.26
C GLU A 159 1.94 15.08 -16.55
N PHE A 160 1.73 15.83 -17.64
CA PHE A 160 1.35 15.32 -18.95
C PHE A 160 2.46 15.51 -19.99
N LEU A 161 3.70 15.72 -19.53
CA LEU A 161 4.86 15.78 -20.40
C LEU A 161 5.36 14.37 -20.72
N ILE A 162 5.57 14.11 -22.01
CA ILE A 162 6.22 12.90 -22.49
C ILE A 162 7.51 13.27 -23.21
N PRO A 163 8.48 12.38 -23.29
CA PRO A 163 9.67 12.62 -24.11
C PRO A 163 9.26 12.89 -25.56
N SER A 164 9.85 13.89 -26.19
CA SER A 164 9.63 14.13 -27.61
C SER A 164 10.42 13.16 -28.50
N GLN A 165 11.58 12.70 -28.00
CA GLN A 165 12.48 11.81 -28.72
C GLN A 165 13.09 10.79 -27.75
N VAL A 166 13.53 9.65 -28.30
CA VAL A 166 14.33 8.67 -27.56
C VAL A 166 15.60 8.35 -28.35
N ARG A 167 16.73 8.32 -27.65
CA ARG A 167 17.99 7.80 -28.19
C ARG A 167 18.08 6.32 -27.86
N VAL A 168 18.25 5.50 -28.90
CA VAL A 168 18.24 4.04 -28.78
C VAL A 168 19.40 3.41 -29.53
N VAL A 169 19.69 2.17 -29.18
CA VAL A 169 20.45 1.28 -30.06
C VAL A 169 19.46 0.25 -30.60
N ARG A 170 19.21 0.28 -31.90
CA ARG A 170 18.39 -0.71 -32.57
C ARG A 170 19.18 -1.99 -32.80
N TYR A 171 18.63 -3.10 -32.36
CA TYR A 171 19.13 -4.45 -32.61
C TYR A 171 18.16 -5.13 -33.56
N PHE A 172 18.69 -5.52 -34.75
CA PHE A 172 17.90 -6.18 -35.78
C PHE A 172 18.53 -7.52 -36.15
N SER A 173 17.70 -8.56 -36.33
CA SER A 173 18.12 -9.85 -36.86
C SER A 173 17.00 -10.51 -37.66
N GLN A 174 17.37 -11.33 -38.65
CA GLN A 174 16.42 -12.16 -39.38
C GLN A 174 15.89 -13.34 -38.55
N THR A 175 16.58 -13.71 -37.44
CA THR A 175 16.19 -14.81 -36.58
C THR A 175 16.01 -14.32 -35.13
N ASP A 176 14.94 -14.76 -34.49
CA ASP A 176 14.64 -14.44 -33.10
C ASP A 176 15.75 -14.94 -32.17
N ASN A 177 16.26 -16.17 -32.37
CA ASN A 177 17.31 -16.75 -31.52
C ASN A 177 18.59 -15.90 -31.48
N ALA A 178 19.04 -15.35 -32.63
CA ALA A 178 20.22 -14.49 -32.67
C ALA A 178 19.96 -13.16 -31.93
N LEU A 179 18.75 -12.59 -32.08
CA LEU A 179 18.36 -11.38 -31.39
C LEU A 179 18.29 -11.58 -29.87
N GLN A 180 17.69 -12.66 -29.41
CA GLN A 180 17.59 -12.99 -27.98
C GLN A 180 18.99 -13.15 -27.34
N LYS A 181 19.92 -13.82 -28.02
CA LYS A 181 21.31 -13.92 -27.56
C LYS A 181 21.99 -12.54 -27.45
N ALA A 182 21.71 -11.65 -28.40
CA ALA A 182 22.27 -10.30 -28.38
C ALA A 182 21.67 -9.43 -27.27
N ILE A 183 20.40 -9.62 -26.94
CA ILE A 183 19.73 -8.97 -25.80
C ILE A 183 20.32 -9.45 -24.48
N GLN A 184 20.56 -10.75 -24.33
CA GLN A 184 21.18 -11.33 -23.11
C GLN A 184 22.64 -10.93 -22.95
N SER A 185 23.35 -10.68 -24.05
CA SER A 185 24.76 -10.30 -24.05
C SER A 185 25.02 -9.05 -24.90
N PRO A 186 24.58 -7.86 -24.48
CA PRO A 186 24.59 -6.63 -25.31
C PRO A 186 25.99 -6.17 -25.74
N LYS A 187 27.03 -6.53 -24.99
CA LYS A 187 28.43 -6.16 -25.29
C LYS A 187 29.06 -7.07 -26.33
N GLN A 188 28.49 -8.23 -26.60
CA GLN A 188 29.03 -9.19 -27.58
C GLN A 188 28.51 -8.91 -28.98
N ASN A 189 29.34 -9.16 -29.98
CA ASN A 189 28.91 -9.13 -31.37
C ASN A 189 28.39 -10.50 -31.78
N ILE A 190 27.09 -10.63 -31.93
CA ILE A 190 26.44 -11.87 -32.35
C ILE A 190 26.30 -11.84 -33.89
N LYS A 191 26.76 -12.89 -34.54
CA LYS A 191 26.67 -13.04 -36.00
C LYS A 191 25.19 -12.99 -36.43
N GLY A 192 24.87 -12.17 -37.44
CA GLY A 192 23.50 -11.99 -37.92
C GLY A 192 22.66 -10.96 -37.17
N VAL A 193 23.27 -10.21 -36.22
CA VAL A 193 22.63 -9.10 -35.53
C VAL A 193 23.29 -7.78 -35.94
N GLN A 194 22.47 -6.84 -36.42
CA GLN A 194 22.90 -5.47 -36.72
C GLN A 194 22.57 -4.56 -35.53
N LYS A 195 23.49 -3.67 -35.17
CA LYS A 195 23.33 -2.68 -34.12
C LYS A 195 23.51 -1.29 -34.70
N VAL A 196 22.49 -0.42 -34.56
CA VAL A 196 22.51 0.94 -35.08
C VAL A 196 22.06 1.89 -34.00
N ASN A 197 22.84 2.96 -33.77
CA ASN A 197 22.42 4.07 -32.89
C ASN A 197 21.50 4.99 -33.69
N GLU A 198 20.36 5.30 -33.13
CA GLU A 198 19.39 6.21 -33.74
C GLU A 198 18.65 7.02 -32.72
N THR A 199 18.13 8.16 -33.12
CA THR A 199 17.23 9.00 -32.33
C THR A 199 15.88 8.98 -33.02
N ILE A 200 14.86 8.54 -32.28
CA ILE A 200 13.51 8.35 -32.82
C ILE A 200 12.62 9.45 -32.24
N ALA A 201 11.95 10.21 -33.09
CA ALA A 201 10.89 11.12 -32.68
C ALA A 201 9.63 10.30 -32.33
N LEU A 202 9.12 10.42 -31.11
CA LEU A 202 7.96 9.63 -30.69
C LEU A 202 6.68 9.99 -31.44
N SER A 203 6.57 11.24 -31.91
CA SER A 203 5.45 11.69 -32.72
C SER A 203 5.38 11.04 -34.14
N SER A 204 6.47 10.44 -34.60
CA SER A 204 6.50 9.73 -35.90
C SER A 204 6.08 8.26 -35.79
N LEU A 205 5.86 7.76 -34.58
CA LEU A 205 5.50 6.38 -34.31
C LEU A 205 3.99 6.21 -34.17
N ASN A 206 3.53 4.99 -34.40
CA ASN A 206 2.19 4.60 -33.95
C ASN A 206 2.09 4.79 -32.45
N PRO A 207 0.97 5.32 -31.90
CA PRO A 207 0.81 5.58 -30.45
C PRO A 207 1.13 4.39 -29.54
N GLN A 208 0.76 3.17 -29.95
CA GLN A 208 1.05 1.95 -29.18
C GLN A 208 2.55 1.67 -29.13
N ILE A 209 3.27 1.90 -30.22
CA ILE A 209 4.74 1.74 -30.25
C ILE A 209 5.42 2.85 -29.44
N ALA A 210 4.94 4.09 -29.54
CA ALA A 210 5.46 5.20 -28.74
C ALA A 210 5.36 4.91 -27.23
N GLN A 211 4.26 4.32 -26.77
CA GLN A 211 4.08 3.91 -25.37
C GLN A 211 5.12 2.88 -24.91
N VAL A 212 5.52 1.95 -25.77
CA VAL A 212 6.58 0.99 -25.44
C VAL A 212 7.89 1.74 -25.09
N PHE A 213 8.27 2.74 -25.89
CA PHE A 213 9.48 3.53 -25.60
C PHE A 213 9.35 4.43 -24.37
N ILE A 214 8.14 4.96 -24.12
CA ILE A 214 7.86 5.78 -22.94
C ILE A 214 8.01 4.97 -21.65
N HIS A 215 7.55 3.72 -21.64
CA HIS A 215 7.53 2.88 -20.44
C HIS A 215 8.80 2.03 -20.24
N THR A 216 9.60 1.79 -21.30
CA THR A 216 10.85 1.02 -21.16
C THR A 216 11.90 1.84 -20.41
N PRO A 217 12.44 1.40 -19.27
CA PRO A 217 13.46 2.13 -18.53
C PRO A 217 14.75 2.38 -19.34
N ASN A 218 15.53 3.39 -18.92
CA ASN A 218 16.84 3.61 -19.52
C ASN A 218 17.78 2.42 -19.27
N ASN A 219 18.53 2.05 -20.29
CA ASN A 219 19.41 0.88 -20.35
C ASN A 219 18.69 -0.48 -20.34
N GLU A 220 17.39 -0.49 -20.62
CA GLU A 220 16.62 -1.71 -20.82
C GLU A 220 16.19 -1.86 -22.30
N PHE A 221 15.89 -3.09 -22.68
CA PHE A 221 15.39 -3.43 -24.01
C PHE A 221 13.87 -3.36 -24.08
N THR A 222 13.35 -2.83 -25.19
CA THR A 222 11.93 -3.00 -25.50
C THR A 222 11.63 -4.48 -25.74
N PRO A 223 10.36 -4.90 -25.64
CA PRO A 223 9.94 -6.19 -26.16
C PRO A 223 10.39 -6.38 -27.61
N VAL A 224 10.63 -7.61 -28.00
CA VAL A 224 10.95 -7.94 -29.39
C VAL A 224 9.71 -7.72 -30.25
N LEU A 225 9.88 -6.96 -31.32
CA LEU A 225 8.86 -6.63 -32.32
C LEU A 225 9.19 -7.33 -33.63
N THR A 226 8.17 -7.75 -34.37
CA THR A 226 8.34 -8.27 -35.75
C THR A 226 8.24 -7.15 -36.72
N THR A 227 9.17 -7.12 -37.69
CA THR A 227 9.16 -6.14 -38.78
C THR A 227 8.45 -6.73 -39.98
N GLY A 228 7.12 -6.60 -40.10
CA GLY A 228 6.29 -6.83 -41.30
C GLY A 228 6.71 -7.88 -42.33
N GLY A 229 7.32 -9.00 -41.89
CA GLY A 229 7.62 -10.16 -42.71
C GLY A 229 9.09 -10.61 -42.79
N ASN A 230 10.08 -9.83 -42.35
CA ASN A 230 11.48 -10.19 -42.65
C ASN A 230 12.46 -10.01 -41.45
N GLY A 231 12.02 -10.09 -40.23
CA GLY A 231 12.97 -10.03 -39.11
C GLY A 231 12.38 -9.59 -37.80
N PHE A 232 13.26 -9.54 -36.84
CA PHE A 232 12.96 -9.20 -35.42
C PHE A 232 13.79 -7.98 -35.03
N VAL A 233 13.18 -7.08 -34.25
CA VAL A 233 13.82 -5.87 -33.76
C VAL A 233 13.55 -5.68 -32.30
N SER A 234 14.54 -5.21 -31.56
CA SER A 234 14.41 -4.70 -30.20
C SER A 234 15.31 -3.48 -30.05
N PHE A 235 14.92 -2.58 -29.16
CA PHE A 235 15.62 -1.32 -28.96
C PHE A 235 16.12 -1.21 -27.54
N LEU A 236 17.44 -0.99 -27.37
CA LEU A 236 18.02 -0.64 -26.10
C LEU A 236 17.82 0.87 -25.88
N VAL A 237 16.94 1.25 -24.99
CA VAL A 237 16.68 2.66 -24.66
C VAL A 237 17.87 3.23 -23.91
N LYS A 238 18.50 4.27 -24.44
CA LYS A 238 19.65 4.93 -23.80
C LYS A 238 19.26 6.17 -23.04
N GLU A 239 18.48 7.05 -23.66
CA GLU A 239 18.17 8.36 -23.13
C GLU A 239 16.85 8.87 -23.72
N ARG A 240 16.11 9.61 -22.90
CA ARG A 240 14.91 10.34 -23.33
C ARG A 240 15.26 11.81 -23.48
N LEU A 241 14.84 12.42 -24.59
CA LEU A 241 15.20 13.77 -24.98
C LEU A 241 13.96 14.62 -25.22
N GLY A 242 14.06 15.87 -24.79
CA GLY A 242 12.99 16.84 -24.92
C GLY A 242 11.76 16.47 -24.11
N GLU A 243 10.83 17.41 -24.06
CA GLU A 243 9.54 17.24 -23.39
C GLU A 243 8.44 17.83 -24.29
N THR A 244 7.40 17.06 -24.54
CA THR A 244 6.23 17.51 -25.30
C THR A 244 4.99 17.17 -24.50
N PRO A 245 4.06 18.10 -24.27
CA PRO A 245 2.79 17.78 -23.63
C PRO A 245 1.95 16.92 -24.57
N ILE A 246 1.37 15.84 -24.03
CA ILE A 246 0.28 15.15 -24.72
C ILE A 246 -0.90 16.10 -24.84
N ASN A 247 -1.67 16.01 -25.90
CA ASN A 247 -2.83 16.87 -26.06
C ASN A 247 -3.93 16.54 -25.06
N PHE A 248 -4.86 17.48 -24.87
CA PHE A 248 -5.93 17.34 -23.87
C PHE A 248 -6.79 16.09 -24.10
N GLU A 249 -7.14 15.79 -25.35
CA GLU A 249 -7.99 14.64 -25.69
C GLU A 249 -7.31 13.30 -25.30
N GLU A 250 -6.02 13.18 -25.56
CA GLU A 250 -5.23 12.01 -25.17
C GLU A 250 -5.03 11.92 -23.65
N ALA A 251 -4.95 13.06 -22.97
CA ALA A 251 -4.79 13.14 -21.52
C ALA A 251 -6.11 12.86 -20.75
N LYS A 252 -7.29 13.08 -21.35
CA LYS A 252 -8.61 12.97 -20.69
C LYS A 252 -8.79 11.70 -19.85
N PRO A 253 -8.47 10.47 -20.31
CA PRO A 253 -8.66 9.27 -19.51
C PRO A 253 -7.80 9.29 -18.22
N LEU A 254 -6.54 9.71 -18.35
CA LEU A 254 -5.61 9.81 -17.23
C LEU A 254 -6.02 10.91 -16.24
N ILE A 255 -6.46 12.07 -16.75
CA ILE A 255 -6.97 13.18 -15.93
C ILE A 255 -8.20 12.72 -15.16
N ASN A 256 -9.15 12.09 -15.85
CA ASN A 256 -10.35 11.58 -15.19
C ASN A 256 -10.02 10.60 -14.06
N GLN A 257 -9.10 9.67 -14.30
CA GLN A 257 -8.64 8.74 -13.28
C GLN A 257 -8.04 9.46 -12.06
N LYS A 258 -7.20 10.48 -12.29
CA LYS A 258 -6.58 11.27 -11.21
C LYS A 258 -7.60 12.08 -10.42
N ILE A 259 -8.52 12.77 -11.09
CA ILE A 259 -9.60 13.54 -10.44
C ILE A 259 -10.50 12.60 -9.65
N MET A 260 -10.88 11.46 -10.21
CA MET A 260 -11.72 10.48 -9.52
C MET A 260 -11.03 9.97 -8.26
N ALA A 261 -9.73 9.62 -8.34
CA ALA A 261 -8.98 9.18 -7.16
C ALA A 261 -8.89 10.27 -6.07
N GLN A 262 -8.75 11.54 -6.45
CA GLN A 262 -8.77 12.67 -5.51
C GLN A 262 -10.16 12.87 -4.88
N LYS A 263 -11.22 12.82 -5.70
CA LYS A 263 -12.60 12.90 -5.19
C LYS A 263 -12.92 11.78 -4.22
N GLU A 264 -12.53 10.54 -4.53
CA GLU A 264 -12.73 9.39 -3.64
C GLU A 264 -12.09 9.62 -2.28
N GLN A 265 -10.84 10.06 -2.24
CA GLN A 265 -10.15 10.37 -0.99
C GLN A 265 -10.84 11.49 -0.20
N SER A 266 -11.25 12.56 -0.88
CA SER A 266 -11.95 13.68 -0.25
C SER A 266 -13.30 13.26 0.33
N ILE A 267 -14.11 12.54 -0.44
CA ILE A 267 -15.43 12.05 -0.02
C ILE A 267 -15.30 11.16 1.21
N ILE A 268 -14.34 10.22 1.21
CA ILE A 268 -14.13 9.33 2.33
C ILE A 268 -13.66 10.11 3.56
N ALA A 269 -12.71 11.04 3.39
CA ALA A 269 -12.20 11.86 4.48
C ALA A 269 -13.30 12.75 5.09
N GLU A 270 -14.10 13.42 4.26
CA GLU A 270 -15.22 14.25 4.71
C GLU A 270 -16.28 13.42 5.46
N HIS A 271 -16.61 12.24 4.96
CA HIS A 271 -17.53 11.33 5.60
C HIS A 271 -17.07 10.97 7.02
N PHE A 272 -15.82 10.51 7.16
CA PHE A 272 -15.27 10.13 8.47
C PHE A 272 -15.04 11.33 9.39
N ASN A 273 -14.67 12.49 8.87
CA ASN A 273 -14.58 13.72 9.67
C ASN A 273 -15.95 14.12 10.24
N LYS A 274 -17.00 14.04 9.43
CA LYS A 274 -18.38 14.30 9.87
C LYS A 274 -18.81 13.32 10.95
N ILE A 275 -18.56 12.03 10.78
CA ILE A 275 -18.90 11.01 11.79
C ILE A 275 -18.11 11.27 13.08
N ARG A 276 -16.81 11.52 12.98
CA ARG A 276 -15.96 11.78 14.16
C ARG A 276 -16.42 13.02 14.94
N SER A 277 -16.84 14.08 14.25
CA SER A 277 -17.33 15.31 14.89
C SER A 277 -18.66 15.12 15.62
N SER A 278 -19.47 14.15 15.21
CA SER A 278 -20.77 13.82 15.84
C SER A 278 -20.69 12.65 16.83
N ALA A 279 -19.56 11.95 16.88
CA ALA A 279 -19.39 10.78 17.74
C ALA A 279 -19.28 11.17 19.23
N ASN A 280 -19.86 10.33 20.08
CA ASN A 280 -19.69 10.44 21.54
C ASN A 280 -18.37 9.79 21.95
N ILE A 281 -17.32 10.61 22.06
CA ILE A 281 -15.97 10.16 22.47
C ILE A 281 -15.73 10.62 23.91
N VAL A 282 -15.62 9.67 24.83
CA VAL A 282 -15.41 9.92 26.25
C VAL A 282 -14.07 9.36 26.69
N ASN A 283 -13.16 10.23 27.12
CA ASN A 283 -11.91 9.84 27.75
C ASN A 283 -12.18 9.49 29.21
N LEU A 284 -11.88 8.27 29.61
CA LEU A 284 -12.09 7.75 30.98
C LEU A 284 -10.79 7.74 31.78
N ARG A 285 -9.66 7.61 31.13
CA ARG A 285 -8.32 7.59 31.73
C ARG A 285 -7.32 8.23 30.75
N GLU A 286 -6.40 9.03 31.29
CA GLU A 286 -5.27 9.60 30.56
C GLU A 286 -4.08 8.64 30.47
#